data_0e3e58c2a3aa2fb37cdaee7e65303a07
#
_entry.id   0e3e58c2a3aa2fb37cdaee7e65303a07
#
_cell.length_a   1.000
_cell.length_b   1.000
_cell.length_c   1.000
_cell.angle_alpha   90.00
_cell.angle_beta   90.00
_cell.angle_gamma   90.00
#
_symmetry.space_group_name_H-M   'P 1'
#
loop_
_entity.id
_entity.type
_entity.pdbx_description
1 polymer ?
#
loop_
_entity_poly.entity_id
_entity_poly.type
_entity_poly.pdbx_seq_one_letter_code
_entity_poly.pdbx_strand_id
1 'polypeptide(L)'
;MLGFVPGLPRVELEPDVVFLLFLPPLLYVSAIFTSWRDFRTNLRKISLLAVALVLVTVCAVAAVAHWTVGLPWGAAFVLGAIVSPTDAVAATAIAQRLGFPRRIVTVLEGESLINDATGIVAYRIAVGAMVTGAFSLWQAGLQFVIGAVGGVTVGLAVGWFVVWARRHVSEEPNVQNTISLLTPFAAYLLAEEP
;
A
#
# COMPACT_ATOMS: atom_id res chain seq x y z
N MET A 1 -26.80 3.17 -9.22
CA MET A 1 -28.27 3.32 -9.27
C MET A 1 -29.06 2.09 -8.81
N LEU A 2 -28.47 0.89 -8.75
CA LEU A 2 -29.14 -0.34 -8.27
C LEU A 2 -29.51 -0.33 -6.77
N GLY A 3 -28.82 0.46 -5.94
CA GLY A 3 -29.10 0.54 -4.48
C GLY A 3 -30.43 1.20 -4.07
N PHE A 4 -31.17 1.77 -5.02
CA PHE A 4 -32.47 2.37 -4.77
C PHE A 4 -33.65 1.46 -5.09
N VAL A 5 -33.40 0.22 -5.54
CA VAL A 5 -34.48 -0.73 -5.86
C VAL A 5 -34.90 -1.44 -4.57
N PRO A 6 -36.15 -1.23 -4.08
CA PRO A 6 -36.63 -1.92 -2.90
C PRO A 6 -36.74 -3.43 -3.17
N GLY A 7 -36.18 -4.23 -2.28
CA GLY A 7 -36.23 -5.71 -2.38
C GLY A 7 -34.92 -6.38 -2.84
N LEU A 8 -33.89 -5.63 -3.22
CA LEU A 8 -32.56 -6.23 -3.43
C LEU A 8 -31.87 -6.50 -2.09
N PRO A 9 -31.26 -7.69 -1.90
CA PRO A 9 -30.46 -7.96 -0.74
C PRO A 9 -29.31 -6.95 -0.67
N ARG A 10 -29.11 -6.33 0.48
CA ARG A 10 -27.93 -5.48 0.70
C ARG A 10 -26.72 -6.39 0.73
N VAL A 11 -25.92 -6.32 -0.31
CA VAL A 11 -24.61 -6.98 -0.33
C VAL A 11 -23.66 -6.10 0.47
N GLU A 12 -23.47 -6.42 1.74
CA GLU A 12 -22.43 -5.82 2.56
C GLU A 12 -21.14 -6.57 2.24
N LEU A 13 -20.25 -5.92 1.49
CA LEU A 13 -18.91 -6.45 1.26
C LEU A 13 -18.10 -6.18 2.52
N GLU A 14 -17.58 -7.24 3.14
CA GLU A 14 -16.63 -7.10 4.24
C GLU A 14 -15.40 -6.34 3.74
N PRO A 15 -14.93 -5.31 4.46
CA PRO A 15 -13.77 -4.51 4.05
C PRO A 15 -12.55 -5.36 3.76
N ASP A 16 -12.31 -6.41 4.53
CA ASP A 16 -11.16 -7.31 4.39
C ASP A 16 -11.19 -8.07 3.05
N VAL A 17 -12.37 -8.48 2.59
CA VAL A 17 -12.54 -9.12 1.27
C VAL A 17 -12.23 -8.13 0.14
N VAL A 18 -12.65 -6.88 0.28
CA VAL A 18 -12.34 -5.84 -0.71
C VAL A 18 -10.83 -5.58 -0.76
N PHE A 19 -10.18 -5.42 0.39
CA PHE A 19 -8.74 -5.24 0.45
C PHE A 19 -7.98 -6.44 -0.12
N LEU A 20 -8.37 -7.66 0.24
CA LEU A 20 -7.75 -8.88 -0.28
C LEU A 20 -7.89 -9.00 -1.80
N LEU A 21 -9.04 -8.62 -2.36
CA LEU A 21 -9.30 -8.81 -3.78
C LEU A 21 -8.58 -7.76 -4.66
N PHE A 22 -8.52 -6.51 -4.21
CA PHE A 22 -8.03 -5.41 -5.04
C PHE A 22 -6.59 -4.99 -4.73
N LEU A 23 -6.20 -4.96 -3.46
CA LEU A 23 -4.90 -4.41 -3.06
C LEU A 23 -3.71 -5.24 -3.58
N PRO A 24 -3.65 -6.58 -3.41
CA PRO A 24 -2.51 -7.36 -3.85
C PRO A 24 -2.25 -7.30 -5.35
N PRO A 25 -3.25 -7.44 -6.25
CA PRO A 25 -3.03 -7.31 -7.68
C PRO A 25 -2.54 -5.91 -8.11
N LEU A 26 -3.08 -4.84 -7.51
CA LEU A 26 -2.68 -3.47 -7.82
C LEU A 26 -1.22 -3.21 -7.45
N LEU A 27 -0.82 -3.60 -6.24
CA LEU A 27 0.57 -3.47 -5.79
C LEU A 27 1.53 -4.34 -6.62
N TYR A 28 1.11 -5.54 -7.00
CA TYR A 28 1.91 -6.46 -7.80
C TYR A 28 2.17 -5.91 -9.21
N VAL A 29 1.13 -5.37 -9.86
CA VAL A 29 1.27 -4.74 -11.17
C VAL A 29 2.24 -3.56 -11.09
N SER A 30 2.07 -2.67 -10.13
CA SER A 30 2.97 -1.54 -9.90
C SER A 30 4.41 -1.99 -9.66
N ALA A 31 4.62 -3.04 -8.85
CA ALA A 31 5.94 -3.58 -8.54
C ALA A 31 6.64 -4.21 -9.76
N ILE A 32 5.91 -4.95 -10.62
CA ILE A 32 6.48 -5.61 -11.81
C ILE A 32 6.96 -4.57 -12.85
N PHE A 33 6.20 -3.51 -13.04
CA PHE A 33 6.58 -2.47 -14.02
C PHE A 33 7.65 -1.52 -13.51
N THR A 34 7.92 -1.49 -12.21
CA THR A 34 8.98 -0.66 -11.62
C THR A 34 10.36 -1.27 -11.89
N SER A 35 11.26 -0.49 -12.49
CA SER A 35 12.65 -0.89 -12.71
C SER A 35 13.41 -0.96 -11.38
N TRP A 36 13.77 -2.18 -10.93
CA TRP A 36 14.53 -2.39 -9.68
C TRP A 36 15.84 -1.59 -9.61
N ARG A 37 16.57 -1.49 -10.73
CA ARG A 37 17.82 -0.75 -10.80
C ARG A 37 17.60 0.74 -10.53
N ASP A 38 16.61 1.33 -11.18
CA ASP A 38 16.31 2.76 -11.05
C ASP A 38 15.69 3.06 -9.68
N PHE A 39 14.83 2.17 -9.18
CA PHE A 39 14.26 2.23 -7.83
C PHE A 39 15.37 2.25 -6.78
N ARG A 40 16.30 1.28 -6.80
CA ARG A 40 17.41 1.19 -5.84
C ARG A 40 18.30 2.43 -5.88
N THR A 41 18.59 2.97 -7.06
CA THR A 41 19.42 4.18 -7.21
C THR A 41 18.75 5.41 -6.60
N ASN A 42 17.42 5.47 -6.59
CA ASN A 42 16.65 6.58 -6.07
C ASN A 42 16.00 6.28 -4.70
N LEU A 43 16.25 5.11 -4.11
CA LEU A 43 15.57 4.62 -2.91
C LEU A 43 15.53 5.64 -1.76
N ARG A 44 16.65 6.31 -1.49
CA ARG A 44 16.71 7.35 -0.44
C ARG A 44 15.74 8.51 -0.70
N LYS A 45 15.62 8.93 -1.96
CA LYS A 45 14.71 10.04 -2.34
C LYS A 45 13.27 9.58 -2.27
N ILE A 46 12.99 8.39 -2.80
CA ILE A 46 11.67 7.76 -2.79
C ILE A 46 11.18 7.58 -1.35
N SER A 47 12.00 6.97 -0.49
CA SER A 47 11.61 6.74 0.91
C SER A 47 11.44 8.03 1.71
N LEU A 48 12.31 9.01 1.51
CA LEU A 48 12.16 10.31 2.18
C LEU A 48 10.89 11.03 1.74
N LEU A 49 10.60 11.06 0.43
CA LEU A 49 9.40 11.68 -0.09
C LEU A 49 8.15 10.94 0.40
N ALA A 50 8.09 9.63 0.20
CA ALA A 50 6.93 8.82 0.55
C ALA A 50 6.60 8.89 2.05
N VAL A 51 7.58 8.65 2.92
CA VAL A 51 7.36 8.65 4.37
C VAL A 51 7.10 10.07 4.90
N ALA A 52 7.92 11.05 4.51
CA ALA A 52 7.77 12.42 5.00
C ALA A 52 6.45 13.04 4.51
N LEU A 53 6.09 12.83 3.24
CA LEU A 53 4.84 13.36 2.69
C LEU A 53 3.63 12.77 3.41
N VAL A 54 3.58 11.45 3.60
CA VAL A 54 2.50 10.79 4.35
C VAL A 54 2.39 11.36 5.75
N LEU A 55 3.49 11.43 6.51
CA LEU A 55 3.45 11.94 7.87
C LEU A 55 3.01 13.41 7.95
N VAL A 56 3.51 14.26 7.06
CA VAL A 56 3.09 15.67 7.01
C VAL A 56 1.62 15.77 6.64
N THR A 57 1.14 15.02 5.66
CA THR A 57 -0.26 15.02 5.24
C THR A 57 -1.17 14.50 6.35
N VAL A 58 -0.81 13.39 7.01
CA VAL A 58 -1.54 12.86 8.17
C VAL A 58 -1.69 13.92 9.26
N CYS A 59 -0.59 14.57 9.64
CA CYS A 59 -0.63 15.62 10.67
C CYS A 59 -1.44 16.85 10.22
N ALA A 60 -1.27 17.30 9.00
CA ALA A 60 -2.00 18.46 8.47
C ALA A 60 -3.50 18.20 8.40
N VAL A 61 -3.92 17.05 7.82
CA VAL A 61 -5.32 16.66 7.73
C VAL A 61 -5.93 16.47 9.12
N ALA A 62 -5.21 15.81 10.04
CA ALA A 62 -5.66 15.62 11.40
C ALA A 62 -5.87 16.97 12.12
N ALA A 63 -4.93 17.91 11.98
CA ALA A 63 -5.05 19.23 12.54
C ALA A 63 -6.25 20.00 11.98
N VAL A 64 -6.42 20.01 10.65
CA VAL A 64 -7.54 20.66 10.00
C VAL A 64 -8.86 20.03 10.47
N ALA A 65 -8.97 18.70 10.45
CA ALA A 65 -10.19 17.99 10.85
C ALA A 65 -10.55 18.24 12.33
N HIS A 66 -9.54 18.29 13.21
CA HIS A 66 -9.75 18.61 14.63
C HIS A 66 -10.27 20.02 14.82
N TRP A 67 -9.63 21.02 14.21
CA TRP A 67 -9.96 22.43 14.45
C TRP A 67 -11.19 22.93 13.68
N THR A 68 -11.48 22.37 12.49
CA THR A 68 -12.62 22.84 11.67
C THR A 68 -13.89 22.04 11.89
N VAL A 69 -13.76 20.71 12.07
CA VAL A 69 -14.90 19.78 12.19
C VAL A 69 -15.13 19.37 13.66
N GLY A 70 -14.15 19.60 14.54
CA GLY A 70 -14.24 19.23 15.95
C GLY A 70 -14.03 17.73 16.20
N LEU A 71 -13.39 17.00 15.28
CA LEU A 71 -13.13 15.57 15.46
C LEU A 71 -12.15 15.34 16.63
N PRO A 72 -12.35 14.30 17.45
CA PRO A 72 -11.34 13.88 18.42
C PRO A 72 -10.03 13.56 17.71
N TRP A 73 -8.88 13.84 18.34
CA TRP A 73 -7.56 13.63 17.73
C TRP A 73 -7.36 12.24 17.15
N GLY A 74 -7.80 11.17 17.84
CA GLY A 74 -7.69 9.80 17.33
C GLY A 74 -8.40 9.62 15.99
N ALA A 75 -9.66 10.05 15.88
CA ALA A 75 -10.44 9.97 14.64
C ALA A 75 -9.85 10.89 13.54
N ALA A 76 -9.32 12.07 13.93
CA ALA A 76 -8.68 13.00 13.01
C ALA A 76 -7.40 12.40 12.40
N PHE A 77 -6.58 11.71 13.18
CA PHE A 77 -5.39 11.00 12.70
C PHE A 77 -5.75 9.79 11.81
N VAL A 78 -6.81 9.05 12.14
CA VAL A 78 -7.33 7.97 11.29
C VAL A 78 -7.75 8.55 9.93
N LEU A 79 -8.50 9.63 9.91
CA LEU A 79 -8.89 10.31 8.67
C LEU A 79 -7.66 10.79 7.88
N GLY A 80 -6.67 11.37 8.56
CA GLY A 80 -5.42 11.79 7.94
C GLY A 80 -4.67 10.63 7.30
N ALA A 81 -4.60 9.49 7.97
CA ALA A 81 -3.93 8.29 7.45
C ALA A 81 -4.64 7.69 6.22
N ILE A 82 -5.98 7.75 6.17
CA ILE A 82 -6.76 7.27 5.03
C ILE A 82 -6.55 8.16 3.79
N VAL A 83 -6.48 9.48 3.99
CA VAL A 83 -6.39 10.44 2.88
C VAL A 83 -4.96 10.67 2.40
N SER A 84 -3.95 10.31 3.21
CA SER A 84 -2.56 10.64 2.93
C SER A 84 -1.92 9.87 1.77
N PRO A 85 -2.21 8.58 1.50
CA PRO A 85 -1.64 7.90 0.34
C PRO A 85 -2.13 8.53 -0.96
N THR A 86 -1.18 8.87 -1.84
CA THR A 86 -1.48 9.44 -3.16
C THR A 86 -1.23 8.40 -4.23
N ASP A 87 -2.21 8.18 -5.11
CA ASP A 87 -2.06 7.30 -6.26
C ASP A 87 -1.33 8.03 -7.40
N ALA A 88 -0.21 7.46 -7.84
CA ALA A 88 0.58 8.01 -8.92
C ALA A 88 0.13 7.53 -10.32
N VAL A 89 -0.87 6.66 -10.45
CA VAL A 89 -1.27 6.07 -11.75
C VAL A 89 -1.61 7.16 -12.76
N ALA A 90 -2.41 8.14 -12.40
CA ALA A 90 -2.75 9.24 -13.29
C ALA A 90 -1.51 10.12 -13.62
N ALA A 91 -0.70 10.43 -12.61
CA ALA A 91 0.50 11.25 -12.77
C ALA A 91 1.55 10.54 -13.65
N THR A 92 1.78 9.25 -13.46
CA THR A 92 2.72 8.46 -14.27
C THR A 92 2.23 8.28 -15.69
N ALA A 93 0.94 8.06 -15.92
CA ALA A 93 0.36 7.99 -17.27
C ALA A 93 0.54 9.30 -18.03
N ILE A 94 0.33 10.44 -17.38
CA ILE A 94 0.55 11.78 -17.99
C ILE A 94 2.05 12.00 -18.23
N ALA A 95 2.91 11.69 -17.27
CA ALA A 95 4.36 11.85 -17.39
C ALA A 95 4.93 11.03 -18.56
N GLN A 96 4.46 9.79 -18.73
CA GLN A 96 4.84 8.93 -19.85
C GLN A 96 4.38 9.52 -21.19
N ARG A 97 3.15 10.01 -21.28
CA ARG A 97 2.61 10.65 -22.50
C ARG A 97 3.34 11.92 -22.87
N LEU A 98 3.78 12.69 -21.90
CA LEU A 98 4.55 13.93 -22.10
C LEU A 98 6.04 13.68 -22.34
N GLY A 99 6.49 12.43 -22.36
CA GLY A 99 7.89 12.07 -22.59
C GLY A 99 8.84 12.46 -21.47
N PHE A 100 8.36 12.50 -20.21
CA PHE A 100 9.23 12.77 -19.08
C PHE A 100 10.34 11.72 -18.97
N PRO A 101 11.54 12.10 -18.46
CA PRO A 101 12.62 11.15 -18.24
C PRO A 101 12.17 9.98 -17.39
N ARG A 102 12.57 8.76 -17.75
CA ARG A 102 12.24 7.52 -17.01
C ARG A 102 12.51 7.62 -15.52
N ARG A 103 13.54 8.35 -15.11
CA ARG A 103 13.86 8.56 -13.70
C ARG A 103 12.74 9.25 -12.93
N ILE A 104 12.03 10.21 -13.53
CA ILE A 104 10.89 10.88 -12.87
C ILE A 104 9.75 9.90 -12.72
N VAL A 105 9.44 9.13 -13.75
CA VAL A 105 8.39 8.10 -13.72
C VAL A 105 8.69 7.06 -12.63
N THR A 106 9.91 6.53 -12.57
CA THR A 106 10.32 5.57 -11.54
C THR A 106 10.23 6.14 -10.11
N VAL A 107 10.55 7.43 -9.93
CA VAL A 107 10.42 8.06 -8.60
C VAL A 107 8.95 8.19 -8.21
N LEU A 108 8.06 8.57 -9.13
CA LEU A 108 6.62 8.66 -8.88
C LEU A 108 6.01 7.28 -8.55
N GLU A 109 6.34 6.26 -9.34
CA GLU A 109 5.87 4.89 -9.13
C GLU A 109 6.40 4.33 -7.79
N GLY A 110 7.67 4.54 -7.51
CA GLY A 110 8.29 4.08 -6.26
C GLY A 110 7.80 4.84 -5.03
N GLU A 111 7.51 6.13 -5.18
CA GLU A 111 6.94 6.95 -4.11
C GLU A 111 5.52 6.47 -3.76
N SER A 112 4.67 6.22 -4.75
CA SER A 112 3.32 5.69 -4.54
C SER A 112 3.34 4.32 -3.83
N LEU A 113 4.23 3.43 -4.24
CA LEU A 113 4.34 2.09 -3.63
C LEU A 113 4.72 2.14 -2.13
N ILE A 114 5.69 2.99 -1.75
CA ILE A 114 6.12 3.13 -0.34
C ILE A 114 5.10 3.95 0.45
N ASN A 115 4.47 4.92 -0.16
CA ASN A 115 3.44 5.77 0.39
C ASN A 115 2.21 4.94 0.83
N ASP A 116 1.72 4.03 -0.02
CA ASP A 116 0.61 3.14 0.31
C ASP A 116 0.93 2.28 1.54
N ALA A 117 2.11 1.66 1.58
CA ALA A 117 2.57 0.89 2.73
C ALA A 117 2.67 1.76 4.00
N THR A 118 3.21 2.99 3.86
CA THR A 118 3.34 3.94 4.98
C THR A 118 1.96 4.38 5.49
N GLY A 119 1.01 4.63 4.59
CA GLY A 119 -0.37 5.01 4.92
C GLY A 119 -1.10 3.91 5.69
N ILE A 120 -0.99 2.65 5.26
CA ILE A 120 -1.58 1.51 5.96
C ILE A 120 -1.02 1.37 7.38
N VAL A 121 0.30 1.51 7.56
CA VAL A 121 0.91 1.45 8.89
C VAL A 121 0.47 2.64 9.75
N ALA A 122 0.44 3.86 9.20
CA ALA A 122 -0.05 5.04 9.90
C ALA A 122 -1.52 4.86 10.34
N TYR A 123 -2.35 4.29 9.49
CA TYR A 123 -3.74 3.95 9.80
C TYR A 123 -3.84 2.96 10.96
N ARG A 124 -3.12 1.83 10.92
CA ARG A 124 -3.11 0.83 12.00
C ARG A 124 -2.68 1.44 13.34
N ILE A 125 -1.65 2.27 13.32
CA ILE A 125 -1.17 2.99 14.52
C ILE A 125 -2.24 3.96 15.06
N ALA A 126 -2.87 4.74 14.17
CA ALA A 126 -3.90 5.69 14.55
C ALA A 126 -5.14 5.01 15.14
N VAL A 127 -5.59 3.91 14.54
CA VAL A 127 -6.70 3.08 15.06
C VAL A 127 -6.33 2.47 16.41
N GLY A 128 -5.13 1.88 16.54
CA GLY A 128 -4.64 1.32 17.79
C GLY A 128 -4.61 2.36 18.92
N ALA A 129 -4.10 3.54 18.64
CA ALA A 129 -4.09 4.66 19.59
C ALA A 129 -5.50 5.14 19.97
N MET A 130 -6.42 5.15 19.02
CA MET A 130 -7.82 5.51 19.24
C MET A 130 -8.53 4.52 20.15
N VAL A 131 -8.29 3.22 19.95
CA VAL A 131 -8.95 2.13 20.71
C VAL A 131 -8.37 2.01 22.12
N THR A 132 -7.05 2.12 22.26
CA THR A 132 -6.36 1.95 23.56
C THR A 132 -6.34 3.23 24.39
N GLY A 133 -6.60 4.39 23.78
CA GLY A 133 -6.46 5.71 24.41
C GLY A 133 -5.00 6.10 24.72
N ALA A 134 -4.03 5.28 24.33
CA ALA A 134 -2.60 5.49 24.58
C ALA A 134 -1.84 5.59 23.26
N PHE A 135 -1.03 6.62 23.10
CA PHE A 135 -0.13 6.79 21.97
C PHE A 135 1.32 6.78 22.42
N SER A 136 2.12 5.88 21.88
CA SER A 136 3.54 5.81 22.11
C SER A 136 4.31 5.85 20.79
N LEU A 137 5.08 6.90 20.59
CA LEU A 137 5.97 7.05 19.41
C LEU A 137 6.95 5.89 19.27
N TRP A 138 7.45 5.36 20.38
CA TRP A 138 8.36 4.22 20.38
C TRP A 138 7.67 2.94 19.86
N GLN A 139 6.48 2.65 20.37
CA GLN A 139 5.71 1.49 19.92
C GLN A 139 5.30 1.63 18.44
N ALA A 140 4.87 2.82 18.03
CA ALA A 140 4.55 3.13 16.65
C ALA A 140 5.75 2.92 15.72
N GLY A 141 6.93 3.44 16.10
CA GLY A 141 8.16 3.26 15.35
C GLY A 141 8.59 1.78 15.28
N LEU A 142 8.48 1.06 16.37
CA LEU A 142 8.81 -0.37 16.43
C LEU A 142 7.87 -1.19 15.55
N GLN A 143 6.56 -0.96 15.62
CA GLN A 143 5.57 -1.61 14.76
C GLN A 143 5.80 -1.32 13.28
N PHE A 144 6.16 -0.07 12.95
CA PHE A 144 6.51 0.29 11.58
C PHE A 144 7.73 -0.50 11.08
N VAL A 145 8.79 -0.58 11.87
CA VAL A 145 10.02 -1.31 11.50
C VAL A 145 9.73 -2.81 11.37
N ILE A 146 9.01 -3.40 12.33
CA ILE A 146 8.65 -4.83 12.30
C ILE A 146 7.80 -5.13 11.05
N GLY A 147 6.78 -4.33 10.79
CA GLY A 147 5.93 -4.50 9.61
C GLY A 147 6.70 -4.36 8.30
N ALA A 148 7.58 -3.35 8.20
CA ALA A 148 8.39 -3.13 6.99
C ALA A 148 9.40 -4.28 6.78
N VAL A 149 10.14 -4.68 7.82
CA VAL A 149 11.12 -5.78 7.73
C VAL A 149 10.41 -7.11 7.52
N GLY A 150 9.31 -7.37 8.22
CA GLY A 150 8.49 -8.57 8.06
C GLY A 150 7.92 -8.68 6.65
N GLY A 151 7.29 -7.62 6.13
CA GLY A 151 6.75 -7.60 4.77
C GLY A 151 7.81 -7.79 3.70
N VAL A 152 8.98 -7.16 3.83
CA VAL A 152 10.11 -7.36 2.90
C VAL A 152 10.62 -8.80 2.96
N THR A 153 10.78 -9.38 4.13
CA THR A 153 11.28 -10.77 4.27
C THR A 153 10.29 -11.79 3.70
N VAL A 154 9.01 -11.65 4.00
CA VAL A 154 7.95 -12.50 3.42
C VAL A 154 7.90 -12.33 1.90
N GLY A 155 7.89 -11.10 1.40
CA GLY A 155 7.88 -10.82 -0.03
C GLY A 155 9.08 -11.42 -0.78
N LEU A 156 10.28 -11.34 -0.20
CA LEU A 156 11.47 -11.97 -0.76
C LEU A 156 11.41 -13.51 -0.74
N ALA A 157 10.89 -14.08 0.34
CA ALA A 157 10.72 -15.53 0.46
C ALA A 157 9.72 -16.07 -0.56
N VAL A 158 8.56 -15.43 -0.69
CA VAL A 158 7.55 -15.78 -1.69
C VAL A 158 8.08 -15.56 -3.10
N GLY A 159 8.73 -14.44 -3.37
CA GLY A 159 9.34 -14.16 -4.68
C GLY A 159 10.39 -15.21 -5.07
N TRP A 160 11.26 -15.58 -4.14
CA TRP A 160 12.24 -16.65 -4.36
C TRP A 160 11.57 -18.00 -4.64
N PHE A 161 10.57 -18.36 -3.85
CA PHE A 161 9.80 -19.60 -4.03
C PHE A 161 9.09 -19.63 -5.38
N VAL A 162 8.46 -18.53 -5.78
CA VAL A 162 7.78 -18.42 -7.08
C VAL A 162 8.76 -18.55 -8.24
N VAL A 163 9.94 -17.91 -8.17
CA VAL A 163 10.99 -18.06 -9.20
C VAL A 163 11.50 -19.50 -9.25
N TRP A 164 11.68 -20.13 -8.09
CA TRP A 164 12.08 -21.53 -8.02
C TRP A 164 11.02 -22.46 -8.63
N ALA A 165 9.74 -22.27 -8.25
CA ALA A 165 8.63 -23.05 -8.77
C ALA A 165 8.49 -22.93 -10.29
N ARG A 166 8.60 -21.70 -10.83
CA ARG A 166 8.55 -21.45 -12.27
C ARG A 166 9.63 -22.16 -13.06
N ARG A 167 10.80 -22.37 -12.48
CA ARG A 167 11.92 -23.11 -13.12
C ARG A 167 11.69 -24.62 -13.16
N HIS A 168 10.83 -25.16 -12.27
CA HIS A 168 10.58 -26.60 -12.14
C HIS A 168 9.20 -27.04 -12.67
N VAL A 169 8.32 -26.09 -12.91
CA VAL A 169 6.98 -26.37 -13.45
C VAL A 169 6.98 -26.14 -14.96
N SER A 170 6.04 -26.78 -15.65
CA SER A 170 5.86 -26.71 -17.11
C SER A 170 6.00 -25.29 -17.68
N GLU A 171 6.62 -25.16 -18.84
CA GLU A 171 6.73 -23.90 -19.59
C GLU A 171 5.41 -23.47 -20.25
N GLU A 172 4.30 -24.17 -19.97
CA GLU A 172 3.00 -23.82 -20.53
C GLU A 172 2.55 -22.42 -20.07
N PRO A 173 2.14 -21.55 -21.02
CA PRO A 173 1.75 -20.17 -20.72
C PRO A 173 0.62 -20.06 -19.69
N ASN A 174 -0.33 -21.00 -19.71
CA ASN A 174 -1.47 -21.00 -18.78
C ASN A 174 -1.03 -21.21 -17.33
N VAL A 175 -0.07 -22.13 -17.12
CA VAL A 175 0.50 -22.40 -15.78
C VAL A 175 1.28 -21.18 -15.28
N GLN A 176 2.10 -20.58 -16.13
CA GLN A 176 2.88 -19.40 -15.79
C GLN A 176 2.00 -18.19 -15.45
N ASN A 177 0.91 -18.00 -16.20
CA ASN A 177 -0.07 -16.94 -15.93
C ASN A 177 -0.81 -17.17 -14.61
N THR A 178 -1.20 -18.42 -14.33
CA THR A 178 -1.86 -18.78 -13.06
C THR A 178 -0.94 -18.52 -11.86
N ILE A 179 0.33 -18.92 -11.94
CA ILE A 179 1.31 -18.63 -10.90
C ILE A 179 1.45 -17.11 -10.69
N SER A 180 1.54 -16.33 -11.78
CA SER A 180 1.62 -14.87 -11.68
C SER A 180 0.40 -14.25 -11.01
N LEU A 181 -0.79 -14.75 -11.31
CA LEU A 181 -2.04 -14.25 -10.75
C LEU A 181 -2.18 -14.59 -9.25
N LEU A 182 -1.72 -15.77 -8.84
CA LEU A 182 -1.80 -16.22 -7.44
C LEU A 182 -0.70 -15.62 -6.56
N THR A 183 0.44 -15.23 -7.14
CA THR A 183 1.60 -14.71 -6.38
C THR A 183 1.26 -13.54 -5.46
N PRO A 184 0.56 -12.48 -5.89
CA PRO A 184 0.25 -11.36 -5.02
C PRO A 184 -0.63 -11.74 -3.83
N PHE A 185 -1.60 -12.63 -4.02
CA PHE A 185 -2.47 -13.11 -2.94
C PHE A 185 -1.68 -13.93 -1.93
N ALA A 186 -0.80 -14.83 -2.39
CA ALA A 186 0.05 -15.61 -1.50
C ALA A 186 0.98 -14.72 -0.68
N ALA A 187 1.59 -13.70 -1.31
CA ALA A 187 2.46 -12.77 -0.61
C ALA A 187 1.71 -11.92 0.42
N TYR A 188 0.51 -11.46 0.07
CA TYR A 188 -0.35 -10.67 0.96
C TYR A 188 -0.80 -11.48 2.17
N LEU A 189 -1.40 -12.65 1.95
CA LEU A 189 -1.93 -13.50 3.03
C LEU A 189 -0.83 -13.93 4.01
N LEU A 190 0.36 -14.31 3.51
CA LEU A 190 1.49 -14.68 4.37
C LEU A 190 2.10 -13.49 5.11
N ALA A 191 1.96 -12.28 4.60
CA ALA A 191 2.46 -11.07 5.26
C ALA A 191 1.45 -10.51 6.29
N GLU A 192 0.16 -10.85 6.18
CA GLU A 192 -0.90 -10.39 7.08
C GLU A 192 -1.06 -11.30 8.31
N GLU A 193 -0.65 -12.55 8.21
CA GLU A 193 -0.60 -13.47 9.36
C GLU A 193 0.44 -12.94 10.37
N PRO A 194 0.05 -12.76 11.67
CA PRO A 194 0.94 -12.20 12.71
C PRO A 194 2.06 -13.14 13.13
#